data_c89d1af485f7a024ebe8d41d6292625d
#
_entry.id   c89d1af485f7a024ebe8d41d6292625d
#
_cell.length_a   1.000
_cell.length_b   1.000
_cell.length_c   1.000
_cell.angle_alpha   90.00
_cell.angle_beta   90.00
_cell.angle_gamma   90.00
#
_symmetry.space_group_name_H-M   'P 1'
#
loop_
_entity.id
_entity.type
_entity.pdbx_description
1 polymer ?
#
loop_
_entity_poly.entity_id
_entity_poly.type
_entity_poly.pdbx_seq_one_letter_code
_entity_poly.pdbx_strand_id
1 'polypeptide(L)'
;MALNLSPEQGVKLTKKDRYQVARKIRHGWKANCLIPDYVFDENGDIQIGSPKNRRVVKKVKILDDGIHFEKALKTKTLRIPWDKISLVEPTKEVRDGLKIGMHDGKYVVFSIYNSYKIQQITQFIINYIQDKRMDNTNMYS
;
A
#
# COMPACT_ATOMS: atom_id res chain seq x y z
N MET A 1 29.22 -1.37 20.48
CA MET A 1 28.00 -1.98 20.74
C MET A 1 27.47 -2.73 19.54
N ALA A 2 27.34 -3.95 19.71
CA ALA A 2 26.70 -4.67 18.63
C ALA A 2 25.30 -4.11 18.50
N LEU A 3 25.11 -3.47 17.45
CA LEU A 3 23.77 -3.13 17.12
C LEU A 3 23.07 -4.44 16.87
N ASN A 4 22.16 -4.78 17.73
CA ASN A 4 21.38 -6.00 17.57
C ASN A 4 20.46 -5.85 16.35
N LEU A 5 21.03 -5.47 15.24
CA LEU A 5 20.32 -5.39 14.00
C LEU A 5 20.28 -6.75 13.36
N SER A 6 19.11 -7.16 12.92
CA SER A 6 19.02 -8.33 12.06
C SER A 6 19.82 -8.04 10.78
N PRO A 7 20.26 -9.09 10.06
CA PRO A 7 20.94 -8.86 8.80
C PRO A 7 20.16 -7.98 7.83
N GLU A 8 18.84 -8.07 7.87
CA GLU A 8 17.98 -7.22 7.03
C GLU A 8 18.08 -5.75 7.41
N GLN A 9 18.10 -5.46 8.71
CA GLN A 9 18.18 -4.08 9.19
C GLN A 9 19.54 -3.46 8.89
N GLY A 10 20.58 -4.26 8.80
CA GLY A 10 21.91 -3.80 8.45
C GLY A 10 22.12 -3.60 6.96
N VAL A 11 21.20 -4.06 6.11
CA VAL A 11 21.35 -4.03 4.66
C VAL A 11 20.57 -2.84 4.12
N LYS A 12 21.28 -1.93 3.48
CA LYS A 12 20.65 -0.76 2.86
C LYS A 12 20.21 -1.06 1.44
N LEU A 13 19.18 -0.37 0.99
CA LEU A 13 18.78 -0.43 -0.40
C LEU A 13 19.84 0.27 -1.26
N THR A 14 20.28 -0.40 -2.30
CA THR A 14 21.16 0.21 -3.29
C THR A 14 20.36 1.14 -4.19
N LYS A 15 21.06 1.94 -4.99
CA LYS A 15 20.41 2.78 -6.00
C LYS A 15 19.58 1.94 -6.97
N LYS A 16 20.11 0.78 -7.37
CA LYS A 16 19.39 -0.17 -8.24
C LYS A 16 18.13 -0.70 -7.55
N ASP A 17 18.24 -1.05 -6.27
CA ASP A 17 17.10 -1.54 -5.50
C ASP A 17 15.98 -0.47 -5.48
N ARG A 18 16.32 0.76 -5.16
CA ARG A 18 15.34 1.86 -5.11
C ARG A 18 14.66 2.08 -6.45
N TYR A 19 15.43 2.02 -7.53
CA TYR A 19 14.87 2.15 -8.87
C TYR A 19 13.85 1.03 -9.15
N GLN A 20 14.21 -0.21 -8.81
CA GLN A 20 13.32 -1.34 -9.04
C GLN A 20 12.06 -1.28 -8.19
N VAL A 21 12.17 -0.84 -6.93
CA VAL A 21 11.02 -0.67 -6.06
C VAL A 21 10.09 0.42 -6.61
N ALA A 22 10.64 1.55 -7.00
CA ALA A 22 9.87 2.65 -7.57
C ALA A 22 9.14 2.21 -8.84
N ARG A 23 9.79 1.41 -9.66
CA ARG A 23 9.18 0.86 -10.87
C ARG A 23 8.01 -0.06 -10.53
N LYS A 24 8.19 -0.95 -9.54
CA LYS A 24 7.12 -1.84 -9.07
C LYS A 24 5.93 -1.06 -8.50
N ILE A 25 6.20 -0.02 -7.74
CA ILE A 25 5.16 0.84 -7.19
C ILE A 25 4.29 1.40 -8.31
N ARG A 26 4.91 1.87 -9.37
CA ARG A 26 4.23 2.54 -10.47
C ARG A 26 3.51 1.57 -11.41
N HIS A 27 4.16 0.46 -11.74
CA HIS A 27 3.59 -0.54 -12.66
C HIS A 27 2.72 -1.56 -11.97
N GLY A 28 2.87 -1.70 -10.66
CA GLY A 28 2.08 -2.59 -9.86
C GLY A 28 2.74 -3.93 -9.59
N TRP A 29 2.29 -4.57 -8.53
CA TRP A 29 2.72 -5.92 -8.18
C TRP A 29 1.53 -6.73 -7.71
N LYS A 30 1.60 -8.05 -7.91
CA LYS A 30 0.57 -8.97 -7.45
C LYS A 30 0.68 -9.11 -5.92
N ALA A 31 -0.39 -8.86 -5.22
CA ALA A 31 -0.41 -8.87 -3.76
C ALA A 31 -1.58 -9.68 -3.23
N ASN A 32 -1.33 -10.35 -2.11
CA ASN A 32 -2.41 -10.92 -1.30
C ASN A 32 -3.01 -9.78 -0.51
N CYS A 33 -4.32 -9.60 -0.64
CA CYS A 33 -5.01 -8.48 -0.02
C CYS A 33 -6.11 -8.97 0.90
N LEU A 34 -6.33 -8.23 1.97
CA LEU A 34 -7.51 -8.36 2.81
C LEU A 34 -8.30 -7.06 2.61
N ILE A 35 -9.33 -7.14 1.78
CA ILE A 35 -10.07 -5.97 1.33
C ILE A 35 -11.50 -6.08 1.83
N PRO A 36 -11.99 -5.04 2.53
CA PRO A 36 -13.39 -5.00 2.93
C PRO A 36 -14.30 -4.94 1.71
N ASP A 37 -15.51 -5.41 1.88
CA ASP A 37 -16.53 -5.35 0.85
C ASP A 37 -17.21 -3.98 0.92
N TYR A 38 -16.58 -2.99 0.28
CA TYR A 38 -17.13 -1.63 0.23
C TYR A 38 -18.00 -1.43 -1.00
N VAL A 39 -18.95 -0.55 -0.86
CA VAL A 39 -19.69 -0.01 -1.99
C VAL A 39 -18.84 1.09 -2.63
N PHE A 40 -18.76 1.11 -3.94
CA PHE A 40 -17.98 2.11 -4.68
C PHE A 40 -18.91 3.13 -5.31
N ASP A 41 -18.45 4.38 -5.34
CA ASP A 41 -19.16 5.41 -6.08
C ASP A 41 -18.86 5.31 -7.58
N GLU A 42 -19.45 6.21 -8.35
CA GLU A 42 -19.31 6.21 -9.81
C GLU A 42 -17.88 6.47 -10.28
N ASN A 43 -17.05 7.09 -9.42
CA ASN A 43 -15.65 7.34 -9.71
C ASN A 43 -14.74 6.18 -9.31
N GLY A 44 -15.30 5.12 -8.72
CA GLY A 44 -14.52 4.01 -8.21
C GLY A 44 -13.94 4.24 -6.82
N ASP A 45 -14.33 5.31 -6.15
CA ASP A 45 -13.88 5.59 -4.80
C ASP A 45 -14.65 4.77 -3.78
N ILE A 46 -14.00 4.50 -2.65
CA ILE A 46 -14.61 3.72 -1.59
C ILE A 46 -15.69 4.51 -0.89
N GLN A 47 -16.89 3.93 -0.84
CA GLN A 47 -17.99 4.44 -0.03
C GLN A 47 -18.08 3.65 1.27
N ILE A 48 -18.51 4.30 2.33
CA ILE A 48 -18.70 3.65 3.62
C ILE A 48 -19.89 2.70 3.51
N GLY A 49 -19.65 1.44 3.85
CA GLY A 49 -20.68 0.41 3.85
C GLY A 49 -20.46 -0.54 5.01
N SER A 50 -21.13 -1.68 5.00
CA SER A 50 -20.91 -2.75 5.96
C SER A 50 -19.80 -3.66 5.42
N PRO A 51 -18.55 -3.48 5.84
CA PRO A 51 -17.45 -4.19 5.23
C PRO A 51 -17.41 -5.65 5.67
N LYS A 52 -17.21 -6.53 4.70
CA LYS A 52 -16.80 -7.90 4.94
C LYS A 52 -15.40 -8.03 4.39
N ASN A 53 -14.46 -8.42 5.26
CA ASN A 53 -13.09 -8.60 4.81
C ASN A 53 -12.99 -9.85 3.94
N ARG A 54 -12.44 -9.70 2.75
CA ARG A 54 -12.23 -10.80 1.82
C ARG A 54 -10.76 -10.89 1.46
N ARG A 55 -10.26 -12.12 1.43
CA ARG A 55 -8.90 -12.37 0.96
C ARG A 55 -8.93 -12.55 -0.55
N VAL A 56 -8.21 -11.69 -1.24
CA VAL A 56 -8.17 -11.68 -2.70
C VAL A 56 -6.76 -11.39 -3.16
N VAL A 57 -6.44 -11.81 -4.38
CA VAL A 57 -5.19 -11.43 -5.02
C VAL A 57 -5.49 -10.33 -6.01
N LYS A 58 -4.78 -9.22 -5.88
CA LYS A 58 -4.95 -8.07 -6.75
C LYS A 58 -3.60 -7.49 -7.14
N LYS A 59 -3.59 -6.73 -8.22
CA LYS A 59 -2.42 -5.94 -8.58
C LYS A 59 -2.51 -4.59 -7.88
N VAL A 60 -1.50 -4.26 -7.09
CA VAL A 60 -1.45 -3.02 -6.33
C VAL A 60 -0.55 -2.03 -7.06
N LYS A 61 -1.04 -0.81 -7.22
CA LYS A 61 -0.26 0.32 -7.77
C LYS A 61 -0.40 1.50 -6.84
N ILE A 62 0.68 2.25 -6.69
CA ILE A 62 0.65 3.51 -5.93
C ILE A 62 0.88 4.63 -6.93
N LEU A 63 -0.16 5.40 -7.19
CA LEU A 63 -0.18 6.41 -8.24
C LEU A 63 -0.37 7.81 -7.63
N ASP A 64 -0.41 8.82 -8.48
CA ASP A 64 -0.49 10.20 -8.00
C ASP A 64 -1.80 10.52 -7.29
N ASP A 65 -2.87 9.81 -7.62
CA ASP A 65 -4.20 10.05 -7.04
C ASP A 65 -4.57 9.12 -5.89
N GLY A 66 -3.73 8.15 -5.58
CA GLY A 66 -4.02 7.21 -4.49
C GLY A 66 -3.46 5.82 -4.73
N ILE A 67 -3.96 4.87 -3.96
CA ILE A 67 -3.56 3.46 -4.06
C ILE A 67 -4.64 2.72 -4.84
N HIS A 68 -4.22 1.98 -5.87
CA HIS A 68 -5.12 1.26 -6.76
C HIS A 68 -4.96 -0.23 -6.59
N PHE A 69 -6.08 -0.93 -6.56
CA PHE A 69 -6.15 -2.39 -6.50
C PHE A 69 -6.90 -2.87 -7.73
N GLU A 70 -6.18 -3.45 -8.68
CA GLU A 70 -6.75 -3.86 -9.96
C GLU A 70 -7.06 -5.35 -9.98
N LYS A 71 -8.22 -5.71 -10.51
CA LYS A 71 -8.53 -7.10 -10.82
C LYS A 71 -7.84 -7.50 -12.13
N ALA A 72 -7.48 -8.79 -12.23
CA ALA A 72 -6.84 -9.33 -13.42
C ALA A 72 -7.71 -9.25 -14.67
N LEU A 73 -9.03 -9.27 -14.50
CA LEU A 73 -10.00 -9.20 -15.59
C LEU A 73 -10.91 -8.01 -15.33
N LYS A 74 -10.54 -6.91 -15.94
CA LYS A 74 -11.46 -5.88 -16.31
C LYS A 74 -12.58 -5.51 -15.45
N THR A 75 -12.56 -5.01 -14.39
CA THR A 75 -13.68 -4.30 -13.84
C THR A 75 -13.18 -3.29 -12.86
N LYS A 76 -13.99 -2.60 -12.26
CA LYS A 76 -13.70 -1.47 -11.42
C LYS A 76 -12.42 -1.65 -10.62
N THR A 77 -11.44 -0.80 -10.89
CA THR A 77 -10.28 -0.62 -10.06
C THR A 77 -10.75 -0.06 -8.73
N LEU A 78 -10.34 -0.69 -7.64
CA LEU A 78 -10.55 -0.14 -6.33
C LEU A 78 -9.49 0.94 -6.09
N ARG A 79 -9.92 2.16 -5.81
CA ARG A 79 -8.99 3.26 -5.58
C ARG A 79 -9.22 3.86 -4.18
N ILE A 80 -8.14 4.03 -3.45
CA ILE A 80 -8.16 4.76 -2.18
C ILE A 80 -7.45 6.09 -2.38
N PRO A 81 -8.19 7.19 -2.47
CA PRO A 81 -7.59 8.51 -2.62
C PRO A 81 -6.76 8.89 -1.39
N TRP A 82 -5.76 9.73 -1.59
CA TRP A 82 -4.87 10.14 -0.51
C TRP A 82 -5.60 10.79 0.66
N ASP A 83 -6.64 11.56 0.39
CA ASP A 83 -7.40 12.27 1.42
C ASP A 83 -8.21 11.35 2.33
N LYS A 84 -8.40 10.09 1.96
CA LYS A 84 -9.11 9.12 2.79
C LYS A 84 -8.19 8.32 3.71
N ILE A 85 -6.89 8.44 3.52
CA ILE A 85 -5.92 7.65 4.28
C ILE A 85 -5.52 8.40 5.55
N SER A 86 -5.62 7.73 6.70
CA SER A 86 -5.20 8.28 7.99
C SER A 86 -3.99 7.56 8.57
N LEU A 87 -3.69 6.35 8.10
CA LEU A 87 -2.68 5.51 8.74
C LEU A 87 -2.02 4.62 7.71
N VAL A 88 -0.71 4.48 7.81
CA VAL A 88 0.07 3.53 7.02
C VAL A 88 1.05 2.85 7.95
N GLU A 89 0.93 1.54 8.12
CA GLU A 89 1.82 0.80 9.03
C GLU A 89 2.00 -0.65 8.59
N PRO A 90 3.08 -1.30 9.01
CA PRO A 90 3.24 -2.73 8.78
C PRO A 90 2.19 -3.53 9.53
N THR A 91 1.84 -4.70 9.02
CA THR A 91 0.88 -5.58 9.67
C THR A 91 1.27 -7.04 9.44
N LYS A 92 0.81 -7.90 10.36
CA LYS A 92 0.98 -9.35 10.25
C LYS A 92 -0.28 -10.05 9.75
N GLU A 93 -1.33 -9.32 9.46
CA GLU A 93 -2.61 -9.90 8.99
C GLU A 93 -2.45 -10.61 7.65
N VAL A 94 -1.53 -10.12 6.82
CA VAL A 94 -1.03 -10.88 5.67
C VAL A 94 0.48 -10.92 5.77
N ARG A 95 1.09 -11.94 5.18
CA ARG A 95 2.55 -12.08 5.22
C ARG A 95 3.21 -10.88 4.56
N ASP A 96 4.20 -10.29 5.24
CA ASP A 96 4.91 -9.10 4.77
C ASP A 96 3.95 -8.00 4.35
N GLY A 97 2.98 -7.72 5.21
CA GLY A 97 1.85 -6.87 4.90
C GLY A 97 2.02 -5.42 5.27
N LEU A 98 1.26 -4.60 4.57
CA LEU A 98 1.11 -3.18 4.83
C LEU A 98 -0.37 -2.89 5.04
N LYS A 99 -0.67 -2.12 6.09
CA LYS A 99 -2.03 -1.74 6.45
C LYS A 99 -2.25 -0.28 6.11
N ILE A 100 -3.32 -0.01 5.39
CA ILE A 100 -3.76 1.33 5.07
C ILE A 100 -5.07 1.56 5.82
N GLY A 101 -5.02 2.42 6.84
CA GLY A 101 -6.19 2.80 7.60
C GLY A 101 -6.84 4.06 7.04
N MET A 102 -8.14 4.14 7.15
CA MET A 102 -8.92 5.27 6.67
C MET A 102 -9.54 6.03 7.83
N HIS A 103 -9.95 7.27 7.59
CA HIS A 103 -10.46 8.16 8.63
C HIS A 103 -11.71 7.62 9.34
N ASP A 104 -12.46 6.74 8.68
CA ASP A 104 -13.63 6.12 9.28
C ASP A 104 -13.30 4.92 10.17
N GLY A 105 -12.02 4.63 10.37
CA GLY A 105 -11.56 3.48 11.16
C GLY A 105 -11.46 2.18 10.41
N LYS A 106 -11.88 2.14 9.17
CA LYS A 106 -11.76 0.96 8.33
C LYS A 106 -10.38 0.89 7.70
N TYR A 107 -10.02 -0.29 7.20
CA TYR A 107 -8.68 -0.48 6.66
C TYR A 107 -8.65 -1.53 5.57
N VAL A 108 -7.61 -1.48 4.75
CA VAL A 108 -7.25 -2.53 3.81
C VAL A 108 -5.82 -2.96 4.08
N VAL A 109 -5.51 -4.20 3.76
CA VAL A 109 -4.18 -4.77 3.98
C VAL A 109 -3.73 -5.43 2.69
N PHE A 110 -2.46 -5.28 2.35
CA PHE A 110 -1.89 -5.97 1.19
C PHE A 110 -0.44 -6.35 1.45
N SER A 111 0.01 -7.42 0.80
CA SER A 111 1.38 -7.87 0.94
C SER A 111 2.31 -7.06 0.05
N ILE A 112 3.52 -6.80 0.56
CA ILE A 112 4.61 -6.26 -0.24
C ILE A 112 5.16 -7.42 -1.08
N TYR A 113 5.61 -7.14 -2.27
CA TYR A 113 6.17 -8.18 -3.13
C TYR A 113 7.42 -8.81 -2.51
N ASN A 114 7.66 -10.07 -2.84
CA ASN A 114 8.71 -10.85 -2.22
C ASN A 114 10.10 -10.30 -2.55
N SER A 115 10.91 -10.09 -1.50
CA SER A 115 12.27 -9.61 -1.66
C SER A 115 13.09 -10.00 -0.42
N TYR A 116 14.37 -10.20 -0.63
CA TYR A 116 15.27 -10.47 0.49
C TYR A 116 15.50 -9.24 1.38
N LYS A 117 15.15 -8.06 0.92
CA LYS A 117 15.26 -6.81 1.68
C LYS A 117 13.88 -6.28 2.09
N ILE A 118 13.03 -7.18 2.55
CA ILE A 118 11.61 -6.84 2.73
C ILE A 118 11.37 -5.71 3.73
N GLN A 119 12.15 -5.65 4.80
CA GLN A 119 11.97 -4.59 5.80
C GLN A 119 12.32 -3.21 5.22
N GLN A 120 13.41 -3.15 4.47
CA GLN A 120 13.85 -1.90 3.85
C GLN A 120 12.88 -1.47 2.75
N ILE A 121 12.37 -2.41 1.99
CA ILE A 121 11.39 -2.14 0.94
C ILE A 121 10.07 -1.68 1.56
N THR A 122 9.62 -2.32 2.62
CA THR A 122 8.42 -1.90 3.34
C THR A 122 8.55 -0.46 3.82
N GLN A 123 9.69 -0.12 4.42
CA GLN A 123 9.93 1.25 4.89
C GLN A 123 9.98 2.24 3.72
N PHE A 124 10.60 1.85 2.61
CA PHE A 124 10.63 2.69 1.41
C PHE A 124 9.21 2.99 0.93
N ILE A 125 8.35 1.97 0.88
CA ILE A 125 6.97 2.13 0.41
C ILE A 125 6.17 2.98 1.38
N ILE A 126 6.34 2.79 2.70
CA ILE A 126 5.69 3.62 3.71
C ILE A 126 6.08 5.09 3.50
N ASN A 127 7.36 5.37 3.35
CA ASN A 127 7.84 6.73 3.14
C ASN A 127 7.28 7.32 1.85
N TYR A 128 7.23 6.52 0.78
CA TYR A 128 6.67 6.94 -0.50
C TYR A 128 5.20 7.34 -0.34
N ILE A 129 4.41 6.53 0.34
CA ILE A 129 2.99 6.81 0.58
C ILE A 129 2.82 8.07 1.43
N GLN A 130 3.63 8.22 2.49
CA GLN A 130 3.56 9.40 3.35
C GLN A 130 3.90 10.66 2.58
N ASP A 131 4.91 10.62 1.72
CA ASP A 131 5.29 11.77 0.90
C ASP A 131 4.15 12.15 -0.06
N LYS A 132 3.51 11.18 -0.69
CA LYS A 132 2.37 11.43 -1.57
C LYS A 132 1.20 12.06 -0.81
N ARG A 133 0.92 11.57 0.39
CA ARG A 133 -0.13 12.14 1.22
C ARG A 133 0.15 13.59 1.58
N MET A 134 1.36 13.90 1.97
CA MET A 134 1.76 15.25 2.34
C MET A 134 1.69 16.20 1.15
N ASP A 135 2.15 15.75 -0.02
CA ASP A 135 2.08 16.56 -1.23
C ASP A 135 0.62 16.90 -1.57
N ASN A 136 -0.27 15.93 -1.47
CA ASN A 136 -1.69 16.14 -1.72
C ASN A 136 -2.31 17.10 -0.71
N THR A 137 -1.97 16.95 0.57
CA THR A 137 -2.48 17.84 1.62
C THR A 137 -2.00 19.26 1.40
N ASN A 138 -0.72 19.44 1.05
CA ASN A 138 -0.14 20.76 0.83
C ASN A 138 -0.74 21.48 -0.36
N MET A 139 -1.22 20.77 -1.37
CA MET A 139 -1.87 21.37 -2.52
C MET A 139 -3.16 22.09 -2.17
N TYR A 140 -3.78 21.74 -1.06
CA TYR A 140 -5.07 22.28 -0.66
C TYR A 140 -5.00 23.15 0.60
N SER A 141 -3.82 23.39 1.10
CA SER A 141 -3.64 24.21 2.29
C SER A 141 -3.36 25.67 1.98
#